data_b6745443a4632c4859af80753522e14b
#
_entry.id   b6745443a4632c4859af80753522e14b
#
_cell.length_a   1.000
_cell.length_b   1.000
_cell.length_c   1.000
_cell.angle_alpha   90.00
_cell.angle_beta   90.00
_cell.angle_gamma   90.00
#
_symmetry.space_group_name_H-M   'P 1'
#
loop_
_entity.id
_entity.type
_entity.pdbx_description
1 polymer ?
#
loop_
_entity_poly.entity_id
_entity_poly.type
_entity_poly.pdbx_seq_one_letter_code
_entity_poly.pdbx_strand_id
1 'polypeptide(L)'
;ISFRDAFVIGIAQAFAAVLPGLSRSGSTIATGLLLGDRKEDVAKFSFLMVLIPILGEAFLDALKGGFAPAESGISAAALTGGFIAAFVSGFLACNWMIGLVKRGKLIYFAVYCLAVGIASILYSLI
;
A
#
# COMPACT_ATOMS: atom_id res chain seq x y z
N ILE A 1 -18.31 4.65 6.44
CA ILE A 1 -17.30 4.65 7.52
C ILE A 1 -17.58 5.86 8.41
N SER A 2 -17.78 5.62 9.71
CA SER A 2 -17.98 6.68 10.69
C SER A 2 -16.66 7.39 11.02
N PHE A 3 -16.75 8.59 11.63
CA PHE A 3 -15.55 9.29 12.10
C PHE A 3 -14.77 8.50 13.14
N ARG A 4 -15.47 7.74 13.98
CA ARG A 4 -14.86 6.84 14.96
C ARG A 4 -14.05 5.75 14.28
N ASP A 5 -14.62 5.10 13.28
CA ASP A 5 -13.98 4.01 12.54
C ASP A 5 -12.79 4.54 11.74
N ALA A 6 -12.94 5.69 11.10
CA ALA A 6 -11.85 6.38 10.42
C ALA A 6 -10.68 6.69 11.37
N PHE A 7 -10.96 7.11 12.60
CA PHE A 7 -9.95 7.38 13.61
C PHE A 7 -9.19 6.12 14.02
N VAL A 8 -9.92 5.02 14.27
CA VAL A 8 -9.32 3.72 14.63
C VAL A 8 -8.46 3.19 13.48
N ILE A 9 -8.95 3.28 12.25
CA ILE A 9 -8.17 2.90 11.06
C ILE A 9 -6.91 3.76 10.93
N GLY A 10 -7.01 5.06 11.23
CA GLY A 10 -5.87 5.97 11.24
C GLY A 10 -4.80 5.59 12.26
N ILE A 11 -5.19 5.18 13.45
CA ILE A 11 -4.27 4.66 14.47
C ILE A 11 -3.58 3.39 13.96
N ALA A 12 -4.34 2.47 13.36
CA ALA A 12 -3.77 1.24 12.79
C ALA A 12 -2.73 1.55 11.70
N GLN A 13 -3.01 2.54 10.85
CA GLN A 13 -2.06 3.00 9.84
C GLN A 13 -0.78 3.57 10.47
N ALA A 14 -0.90 4.35 11.53
CA ALA A 14 0.25 4.93 12.23
C ALA A 14 1.15 3.83 12.79
N PHE A 15 0.59 2.80 13.42
CA PHE A 15 1.34 1.65 13.88
C PHE A 15 2.01 0.90 12.73
N ALA A 16 1.29 0.67 11.64
CA ALA A 16 1.84 0.00 10.46
C ALA A 16 2.96 0.79 9.79
N ALA A 17 2.95 2.12 9.91
CA ALA A 17 4.00 2.97 9.36
C ALA A 17 5.30 2.88 10.18
N VAL A 18 5.19 2.65 11.49
CA VAL A 18 6.34 2.58 12.40
C VAL A 18 6.96 1.19 12.43
N LEU A 19 6.13 0.16 12.37
CA LEU A 19 6.59 -1.23 12.46
C LEU A 19 7.04 -1.74 11.09
N PRO A 20 8.28 -2.21 10.97
CA PRO A 20 8.77 -2.76 9.70
C PRO A 20 8.05 -4.08 9.36
N GLY A 21 7.78 -4.28 8.08
CA GLY A 21 7.17 -5.51 7.59
C GLY A 21 5.64 -5.55 7.63
N LEU A 22 4.99 -4.59 8.29
CA LEU A 22 3.54 -4.49 8.24
C LEU A 22 3.06 -3.75 7.00
N SER A 23 2.12 -4.35 6.29
CA SER A 23 1.46 -3.68 5.17
C SER A 23 0.51 -2.61 5.68
N ARG A 24 0.70 -1.35 5.27
CA ARG A 24 -0.18 -0.24 5.65
C ARG A 24 -1.61 -0.48 5.18
N SER A 25 -1.78 -0.79 3.90
CA SER A 25 -3.10 -1.05 3.34
C SER A 25 -3.74 -2.31 3.92
N GLY A 26 -2.96 -3.37 4.12
CA GLY A 26 -3.44 -4.59 4.76
C GLY A 26 -3.95 -4.33 6.17
N SER A 27 -3.22 -3.56 6.97
CA SER A 27 -3.61 -3.21 8.34
C SER A 27 -4.87 -2.35 8.38
N THR A 28 -4.98 -1.36 7.50
CA THR A 28 -6.17 -0.50 7.44
C THR A 28 -7.41 -1.24 6.96
N ILE A 29 -7.27 -2.12 5.96
CA ILE A 29 -8.36 -2.95 5.47
C ILE A 29 -8.82 -3.93 6.57
N ALA A 30 -7.89 -4.62 7.21
CA ALA A 30 -8.21 -5.56 8.28
C ALA A 30 -8.93 -4.87 9.43
N THR A 31 -8.46 -3.70 9.85
CA THR A 31 -9.09 -2.93 10.93
C THR A 31 -10.52 -2.51 10.57
N GLY A 32 -10.74 -1.99 9.37
CA GLY A 32 -12.06 -1.61 8.89
C GLY A 32 -13.04 -2.79 8.83
N LEU A 33 -12.57 -3.94 8.37
CA LEU A 33 -13.39 -5.15 8.33
C LEU A 33 -13.73 -5.67 9.72
N LEU A 34 -12.81 -5.58 10.68
CA LEU A 34 -13.06 -5.96 12.08
C LEU A 34 -14.06 -5.04 12.76
N LEU A 35 -14.12 -3.77 12.35
CA LEU A 35 -15.11 -2.81 12.84
C LEU A 35 -16.50 -3.05 12.25
N GLY A 36 -16.61 -3.91 11.24
CA GLY A 36 -17.87 -4.25 10.60
C GLY A 36 -18.25 -3.35 9.43
N ASP A 37 -17.34 -2.55 8.95
CA ASP A 37 -17.56 -1.69 7.79
C ASP A 37 -17.72 -2.50 6.50
N ARG A 38 -18.41 -1.91 5.52
CA ARG A 38 -18.60 -2.55 4.21
C ARG A 38 -17.29 -2.73 3.48
N LYS A 39 -17.05 -3.93 2.95
CA LYS A 39 -15.81 -4.30 2.25
C LYS A 39 -15.41 -3.30 1.16
N GLU A 40 -16.38 -2.83 0.39
CA GLU A 40 -16.15 -1.87 -0.70
C GLU A 40 -15.66 -0.51 -0.18
N ASP A 41 -16.31 -0.03 0.87
CA ASP A 41 -15.99 1.26 1.47
C ASP A 41 -14.63 1.23 2.17
N VAL A 42 -14.34 0.14 2.86
CA VAL A 42 -13.04 -0.08 3.52
C VAL A 42 -11.90 -0.10 2.50
N ALA A 43 -12.06 -0.82 1.39
CA ALA A 43 -11.03 -0.88 0.36
C ALA A 43 -10.74 0.50 -0.24
N LYS A 44 -11.80 1.21 -0.63
CA LYS A 44 -11.68 2.57 -1.19
C LYS A 44 -11.07 3.54 -0.19
N PHE A 45 -11.55 3.52 1.03
CA PHE A 45 -11.05 4.38 2.11
C PHE A 45 -9.58 4.14 2.38
N SER A 46 -9.16 2.87 2.48
CA SER A 46 -7.77 2.51 2.76
C SER A 46 -6.82 2.96 1.65
N PHE A 47 -7.22 2.79 0.39
CA PHE A 47 -6.40 3.23 -0.73
C PHE A 47 -6.34 4.75 -0.86
N LEU A 48 -7.45 5.45 -0.62
CA LEU A 48 -7.48 6.92 -0.65
C LEU A 48 -6.69 7.53 0.51
N MET A 49 -6.76 6.93 1.69
CA MET A 49 -6.07 7.38 2.88
C MET A 49 -4.54 7.37 2.71
N VAL A 50 -4.03 6.40 1.98
CA VAL A 50 -2.59 6.25 1.73
C VAL A 50 -2.05 7.30 0.75
N LEU A 51 -2.91 7.94 -0.04
CA LEU A 51 -2.50 8.98 -0.99
C LEU A 51 -1.86 10.18 -0.31
N ILE A 52 -2.34 10.57 0.86
CA ILE A 52 -1.82 11.75 1.58
C ILE A 52 -0.35 11.57 1.95
N PRO A 53 0.06 10.47 2.63
CA PRO A 53 1.47 10.21 2.90
C PRO A 53 2.32 10.08 1.64
N ILE A 54 1.84 9.39 0.62
CA ILE A 54 2.60 9.18 -0.63
C ILE A 54 2.85 10.50 -1.34
N LEU A 55 1.82 11.34 -1.47
CA LEU A 55 1.97 12.67 -2.09
C LEU A 55 2.87 13.57 -1.25
N GLY A 56 2.79 13.50 0.07
CA GLY A 56 3.67 14.24 0.98
C GLY A 56 5.13 13.85 0.81
N GLU A 57 5.44 12.56 0.77
CA GLU A 57 6.79 12.05 0.53
C GLU A 57 7.32 12.48 -0.85
N ALA A 58 6.51 12.35 -1.90
CA ALA A 58 6.88 12.77 -3.24
C ALA A 58 7.16 14.28 -3.33
N PHE A 59 6.36 15.09 -2.65
CA PHE A 59 6.54 16.53 -2.57
C PHE A 59 7.85 16.89 -1.87
N LEU A 60 8.15 16.25 -0.75
CA LEU A 60 9.42 16.46 -0.03
C LEU A 60 10.62 16.04 -0.86
N ASP A 61 10.55 14.93 -1.57
CA ASP A 61 11.62 14.48 -2.46
C ASP A 61 11.84 15.46 -3.62
N ALA A 62 10.77 16.02 -4.19
CA ALA A 62 10.86 17.03 -5.23
C ALA A 62 11.53 18.32 -4.70
N LEU A 63 11.19 18.76 -3.48
CA LEU A 63 11.82 19.93 -2.84
C LEU A 63 13.31 19.71 -2.57
N LYS A 64 13.71 18.48 -2.24
CA LYS A 64 15.11 18.12 -2.01
C LYS A 64 15.90 17.89 -3.29
N GLY A 65 15.28 18.06 -4.46
CA GLY A 65 15.91 17.81 -5.76
C GLY A 65 16.15 16.34 -6.07
N GLY A 66 15.48 15.42 -5.39
CA GLY A 66 15.67 13.96 -5.56
C GLY A 66 15.30 13.44 -6.95
N PHE A 67 14.52 14.20 -7.71
CA PHE A 67 14.17 13.88 -9.09
C PHE A 67 15.10 14.54 -10.12
N ALA A 68 16.01 15.41 -9.70
CA ALA A 68 16.95 16.05 -10.60
C ALA A 68 17.99 15.05 -11.09
N PRO A 69 18.23 14.92 -12.42
CA PRO A 69 19.22 13.97 -12.94
C PRO A 69 20.63 14.17 -12.40
N ALA A 70 21.00 15.43 -12.11
CA ALA A 70 22.31 15.78 -11.57
C ALA A 70 22.54 15.25 -10.14
N GLU A 71 21.51 15.19 -9.32
CA GLU A 71 21.61 14.74 -7.92
C GLU A 71 21.32 13.25 -7.74
N SER A 72 20.32 12.72 -8.47
CA SER A 72 19.90 11.32 -8.33
C SER A 72 20.72 10.36 -9.18
N GLY A 73 21.43 10.85 -10.20
CA GLY A 73 22.14 10.03 -11.17
C GLY A 73 21.22 9.27 -12.14
N ILE A 74 19.93 9.51 -12.08
CA ILE A 74 18.91 8.85 -12.91
C ILE A 74 18.55 9.76 -14.08
N SER A 75 18.55 9.21 -15.30
CA SER A 75 18.20 9.98 -16.50
C SER A 75 16.70 10.33 -16.51
N ALA A 76 16.34 11.44 -17.17
CA ALA A 76 14.93 11.84 -17.32
C ALA A 76 14.11 10.76 -18.06
N ALA A 77 14.71 10.06 -19.02
CA ALA A 77 14.04 8.96 -19.72
C ALA A 77 13.73 7.80 -18.79
N ALA A 78 14.65 7.44 -17.89
CA ALA A 78 14.42 6.39 -16.89
C ALA A 78 13.32 6.77 -15.89
N LEU A 79 13.29 8.01 -15.43
CA LEU A 79 12.23 8.52 -14.55
C LEU A 79 10.87 8.48 -15.23
N THR A 80 10.76 8.91 -16.47
CA THR A 80 9.53 8.90 -17.24
C THR A 80 9.04 7.46 -17.46
N GLY A 81 9.94 6.57 -17.88
CA GLY A 81 9.62 5.15 -18.08
C GLY A 81 9.15 4.49 -16.77
N GLY A 82 9.84 4.74 -15.68
CA GLY A 82 9.45 4.24 -14.36
C GLY A 82 8.11 4.78 -13.89
N PHE A 83 7.83 6.07 -14.14
CA PHE A 83 6.54 6.68 -13.80
C PHE A 83 5.39 6.03 -14.56
N ILE A 84 5.53 5.85 -15.87
CA ILE A 84 4.50 5.22 -16.71
C ILE A 84 4.29 3.77 -16.29
N ALA A 85 5.36 3.00 -16.08
CA ALA A 85 5.29 1.61 -15.64
C ALA A 85 4.61 1.49 -14.28
N ALA A 86 4.96 2.36 -13.33
CA ALA A 86 4.33 2.38 -12.01
C ALA A 86 2.85 2.75 -12.09
N PHE A 87 2.48 3.71 -12.94
CA PHE A 87 1.09 4.11 -13.12
C PHE A 87 0.25 2.95 -13.68
N VAL A 88 0.70 2.31 -14.74
CA VAL A 88 -0.03 1.21 -15.39
C VAL A 88 -0.16 0.00 -14.46
N SER A 89 0.95 -0.44 -13.87
CA SER A 89 0.94 -1.60 -12.97
C SER A 89 0.16 -1.32 -11.70
N GLY A 90 0.27 -0.12 -11.14
CA GLY A 90 -0.48 0.30 -9.97
C GLY A 90 -1.98 0.37 -10.24
N PHE A 91 -2.37 0.91 -11.38
CA PHE A 91 -3.78 0.94 -11.79
C PHE A 91 -4.39 -0.46 -11.88
N LEU A 92 -3.69 -1.38 -12.54
CA LEU A 92 -4.14 -2.77 -12.67
C LEU A 92 -4.18 -3.47 -11.30
N ALA A 93 -3.16 -3.29 -10.48
CA ALA A 93 -3.08 -3.88 -9.15
C ALA A 93 -4.19 -3.36 -8.22
N CYS A 94 -4.48 -2.07 -8.24
CA CYS A 94 -5.55 -1.49 -7.43
C CYS A 94 -6.92 -2.03 -7.83
N ASN A 95 -7.21 -2.12 -9.13
CA ASN A 95 -8.46 -2.70 -9.61
C ASN A 95 -8.62 -4.16 -9.18
N TRP A 96 -7.55 -4.93 -9.30
CA TRP A 96 -7.55 -6.32 -8.89
C TRP A 96 -7.76 -6.46 -7.38
N MET A 97 -7.05 -5.67 -6.58
CA MET A 97 -7.15 -5.72 -5.11
C MET A 97 -8.53 -5.30 -4.63
N ILE A 98 -9.10 -4.25 -5.20
CA ILE A 98 -10.48 -3.84 -4.88
C ILE A 98 -11.46 -4.97 -5.19
N GLY A 99 -11.30 -5.62 -6.34
CA GLY A 99 -12.11 -6.77 -6.71
C GLY A 99 -12.01 -7.93 -5.71
N LEU A 100 -10.80 -8.23 -5.23
CA LEU A 100 -10.59 -9.27 -4.22
C LEU A 100 -11.26 -8.93 -2.89
N VAL A 101 -11.16 -7.69 -2.44
CA VAL A 101 -11.78 -7.25 -1.18
C VAL A 101 -13.30 -7.30 -1.29
N LYS A 102 -13.87 -6.83 -2.40
CA LYS A 102 -15.32 -6.89 -2.66
C LYS A 102 -15.87 -8.32 -2.64
N ARG A 103 -15.13 -9.26 -3.23
CA ARG A 103 -15.52 -10.67 -3.29
C ARG A 103 -15.28 -11.42 -1.99
N GLY A 104 -14.64 -10.79 -1.01
CA GLY A 104 -14.29 -11.44 0.26
C GLY A 104 -13.23 -12.54 0.12
N LYS A 105 -12.43 -12.50 -0.93
CA LYS A 105 -11.39 -13.50 -1.23
C LYS A 105 -10.01 -13.15 -0.67
N LEU A 106 -9.95 -12.35 0.39
CA LEU A 106 -8.70 -11.99 1.05
C LEU A 106 -7.94 -13.20 1.60
N ILE A 107 -8.64 -14.31 1.84
CA ILE A 107 -8.00 -15.55 2.30
C ILE A 107 -6.98 -16.09 1.30
N TYR A 108 -7.21 -15.94 0.00
CA TYR A 108 -6.24 -16.35 -1.03
C TYR A 108 -4.97 -15.52 -0.94
N PHE A 109 -5.11 -14.23 -0.69
CA PHE A 109 -3.98 -13.34 -0.50
C PHE A 109 -3.20 -13.69 0.77
N ALA A 110 -3.90 -14.01 1.86
CA ALA A 110 -3.29 -14.44 3.12
C ALA A 110 -2.50 -15.74 2.95
N VAL A 111 -3.04 -16.72 2.23
CA VAL A 111 -2.37 -17.98 1.92
C VAL A 111 -1.11 -17.74 1.07
N TYR A 112 -1.19 -16.88 0.08
CA TYR A 112 -0.05 -16.47 -0.74
C TYR A 112 1.07 -15.85 0.11
N CYS A 113 0.72 -14.90 0.97
CA CYS A 113 1.69 -14.25 1.86
C CYS A 113 2.34 -15.23 2.82
N LEU A 114 1.55 -16.16 3.37
CA LEU A 114 2.05 -17.22 4.26
C LEU A 114 3.03 -18.13 3.54
N ALA A 115 2.69 -18.56 2.34
CA ALA A 115 3.55 -19.45 1.52
C ALA A 115 4.87 -18.76 1.17
N VAL A 116 4.81 -17.50 0.72
CA VAL A 116 6.01 -16.72 0.40
C VAL A 116 6.86 -16.46 1.64
N GLY A 117 6.23 -16.15 2.78
CA GLY A 117 6.90 -15.93 4.06
C GLY A 117 7.65 -17.17 4.52
N ILE A 118 7.03 -18.33 4.46
CA ILE A 118 7.66 -19.63 4.81
C ILE A 118 8.82 -19.93 3.86
N ALA A 119 8.61 -19.77 2.56
CA ALA A 119 9.66 -19.98 1.56
C ALA A 119 10.86 -19.07 1.77
N SER A 120 10.63 -17.81 2.12
CA SER A 120 11.68 -16.82 2.42
C SER A 120 12.49 -17.20 3.66
N ILE A 121 11.81 -17.67 4.72
CA ILE A 121 12.47 -18.13 5.95
C ILE A 121 13.32 -19.37 5.66
N LEU A 122 12.79 -20.34 4.93
CA LEU A 122 13.53 -21.54 4.56
C LEU A 122 14.75 -21.21 3.70
N TYR A 123 14.62 -20.31 2.75
CA TYR A 123 15.73 -19.84 1.94
C TYR A 123 16.82 -19.15 2.78
N SER A 124 16.41 -18.37 3.76
CA SER A 124 17.33 -17.68 4.68
C SER A 124 18.11 -18.63 5.58
N LEU A 125 17.57 -19.82 5.89
CA LEU A 125 18.20 -20.82 6.74
C LEU A 125 19.19 -21.73 5.97
N ILE A 126 19.11 -21.76 4.65
CA ILE A 126 20.03 -22.52 3.77
C ILE A 126 21.22 -21.63 3.42
#